data_1d5fae8c829fafcc01fbc9c12010422d
#
_entry.id   1d5fae8c829fafcc01fbc9c12010422d
#
_cell.length_a   1.000
_cell.length_b   1.000
_cell.length_c   1.000
_cell.angle_alpha   90.00
_cell.angle_beta   90.00
_cell.angle_gamma   90.00
#
_symmetry.space_group_name_H-M   'P 1'
#
loop_
_entity.id
_entity.type
_entity.pdbx_description
1 polymer ?
#
loop_
_entity_poly.entity_id
_entity_poly.type
_entity_poly.pdbx_seq_one_letter_code
_entity_poly.pdbx_strand_id
1 'polypeptide(L)'
;MIFRYSKWMLISLLVIVAVGLVAWWRWPRQVAKFVSPLIEVQEKPLAKYSFDRLRQGDYRGGNIVVNGDKFFLTYAGKRVSGQINIPQGEGPFPVVVMLRGYVDKEVYETGVGTRKVAAVLAQNGFMTLAPDWLGYGASDPESNDILEARFEKIVTAMYLIKAIDYLPNANSHKLALWGHSNGGQIALTVLAISERSIPTALWAPVSKPFPYSILYYSDDLDDRGKMIRKAVADFERDYNADDYSVTNYYHYIKEPLQIHQGTADEAVPKTWSDQLVEDLKRVMTDITYYVYTGADHNMNPAWNTVVARDVAFFIDSLNRF
;
A
#
# COMPACT_ATOMS: atom_id res chain seq x y z
N MET A 1 -17.98 98.19 -3.16
CA MET A 1 -16.73 97.50 -2.95
C MET A 1 -17.02 96.05 -2.46
N ILE A 2 -17.81 95.28 -3.18
CA ILE A 2 -18.28 93.96 -2.71
C ILE A 2 -18.43 93.03 -3.90
N PHE A 3 -17.48 92.62 -4.61
CA PHE A 3 -17.65 91.49 -5.59
C PHE A 3 -16.37 91.00 -6.23
N ARG A 4 -15.24 91.23 -5.61
CA ARG A 4 -13.97 90.70 -6.20
C ARG A 4 -13.46 89.46 -5.48
N TYR A 5 -14.01 89.10 -4.33
CA TYR A 5 -13.54 87.90 -3.57
C TYR A 5 -14.25 86.63 -3.97
N SER A 6 -15.36 86.70 -4.68
CA SER A 6 -16.15 85.48 -4.96
C SER A 6 -15.52 84.55 -6.01
N LYS A 7 -14.80 85.08 -6.96
CA LYS A 7 -14.17 84.24 -8.02
C LYS A 7 -13.01 83.41 -7.49
N TRP A 8 -12.18 83.98 -6.67
CA TRP A 8 -11.06 83.26 -6.07
C TRP A 8 -11.50 82.24 -5.04
N MET A 9 -12.53 82.50 -4.28
CA MET A 9 -13.17 81.57 -3.34
C MET A 9 -13.78 80.37 -4.10
N LEU A 10 -14.43 80.61 -5.23
CA LEU A 10 -14.98 79.51 -6.06
C LEU A 10 -13.87 78.67 -6.69
N ILE A 11 -12.78 79.26 -7.17
CA ILE A 11 -11.62 78.52 -7.72
C ILE A 11 -10.95 77.71 -6.62
N SER A 12 -10.77 78.25 -5.42
CA SER A 12 -10.19 77.53 -4.29
C SER A 12 -11.06 76.34 -3.84
N LEU A 13 -12.40 76.52 -3.83
CA LEU A 13 -13.32 75.43 -3.50
C LEU A 13 -13.28 74.30 -4.55
N LEU A 14 -13.23 74.64 -5.83
CA LEU A 14 -13.10 73.68 -6.94
C LEU A 14 -11.79 72.90 -6.88
N VAL A 15 -10.69 73.57 -6.53
CA VAL A 15 -9.39 72.89 -6.35
C VAL A 15 -9.40 71.91 -5.16
N ILE A 16 -9.98 72.31 -4.04
CA ILE A 16 -10.11 71.45 -2.85
C ILE A 16 -10.98 70.23 -3.16
N VAL A 17 -12.11 70.43 -3.90
CA VAL A 17 -12.97 69.30 -4.30
C VAL A 17 -12.24 68.37 -5.30
N ALA A 18 -11.50 68.95 -6.27
CA ALA A 18 -10.73 68.16 -7.24
C ALA A 18 -9.60 67.34 -6.54
N VAL A 19 -8.88 67.95 -5.60
CA VAL A 19 -7.85 67.27 -4.81
C VAL A 19 -8.49 66.20 -3.90
N GLY A 20 -9.62 66.49 -3.31
CA GLY A 20 -10.38 65.50 -2.51
C GLY A 20 -10.85 64.30 -3.33
N LEU A 21 -11.35 64.54 -4.57
CA LEU A 21 -11.76 63.47 -5.48
C LEU A 21 -10.59 62.63 -5.96
N VAL A 22 -9.43 63.25 -6.24
CA VAL A 22 -8.21 62.51 -6.63
C VAL A 22 -7.66 61.74 -5.44
N ALA A 23 -7.67 62.28 -4.23
CA ALA A 23 -7.29 61.58 -3.01
C ALA A 23 -8.22 60.39 -2.70
N TRP A 24 -9.54 60.60 -2.91
CA TRP A 24 -10.55 59.54 -2.73
C TRP A 24 -10.40 58.45 -3.81
N TRP A 25 -10.03 58.77 -5.05
CA TRP A 25 -9.81 57.81 -6.13
C TRP A 25 -8.50 57.06 -5.96
N ARG A 26 -7.47 57.73 -5.39
CA ARG A 26 -6.18 57.11 -5.05
C ARG A 26 -6.12 56.44 -3.70
N TRP A 27 -7.16 56.62 -2.87
CA TRP A 27 -7.21 55.88 -1.61
C TRP A 27 -7.21 54.38 -1.89
N PRO A 28 -6.19 53.63 -1.43
CA PRO A 28 -6.21 52.20 -1.62
C PRO A 28 -7.48 51.67 -0.99
N ARG A 29 -8.45 51.29 -1.83
CA ARG A 29 -9.56 50.45 -1.36
C ARG A 29 -8.91 49.19 -0.88
N GLN A 30 -8.69 49.07 0.42
CA GLN A 30 -8.47 47.77 1.03
C GLN A 30 -9.72 46.96 0.74
N VAL A 31 -9.70 46.27 -0.41
CA VAL A 31 -10.59 45.15 -0.59
C VAL A 31 -10.17 44.24 0.54
N ALA A 32 -10.94 44.22 1.62
CA ALA A 32 -10.86 43.18 2.60
C ALA A 32 -10.92 41.90 1.75
N LYS A 33 -9.79 41.25 1.56
CA LYS A 33 -9.81 39.88 1.09
C LYS A 33 -10.69 39.20 2.12
N PHE A 34 -11.92 38.87 1.72
CA PHE A 34 -12.68 37.87 2.42
C PHE A 34 -11.80 36.64 2.35
N VAL A 35 -10.94 36.48 3.33
CA VAL A 35 -10.42 35.19 3.69
C VAL A 35 -11.66 34.49 4.20
N SER A 36 -12.33 33.77 3.32
CA SER A 36 -13.22 32.69 3.74
C SER A 36 -12.48 32.02 4.88
N PRO A 37 -13.05 31.86 6.09
CA PRO A 37 -12.42 31.04 7.08
C PRO A 37 -12.17 29.74 6.32
N LEU A 38 -10.89 29.44 6.05
CA LEU A 38 -10.51 28.12 5.62
C LEU A 38 -11.09 27.25 6.73
N ILE A 39 -12.21 26.61 6.43
CA ILE A 39 -12.59 25.43 7.18
C ILE A 39 -11.38 24.57 6.92
N GLU A 40 -10.50 24.51 7.90
CA GLU A 40 -9.42 23.56 7.93
C GLU A 40 -10.15 22.23 7.85
N VAL A 41 -10.21 21.68 6.63
CA VAL A 41 -10.80 20.38 6.41
C VAL A 41 -9.81 19.47 7.10
N GLN A 42 -10.11 19.15 8.36
CA GLN A 42 -9.30 18.25 9.16
C GLN A 42 -9.25 16.95 8.37
N GLU A 43 -8.11 16.69 7.78
CA GLU A 43 -7.93 15.52 6.93
C GLU A 43 -8.25 14.29 7.79
N LYS A 44 -9.26 13.53 7.38
CA LYS A 44 -9.72 12.40 8.17
C LYS A 44 -8.60 11.37 8.29
N PRO A 45 -8.36 10.76 9.45
CA PRO A 45 -7.14 9.98 9.75
C PRO A 45 -6.81 8.88 8.74
N LEU A 46 -7.83 8.23 8.16
CA LEU A 46 -7.63 7.13 7.20
C LEU A 46 -7.53 7.60 5.74
N ALA A 47 -7.73 8.89 5.43
CA ALA A 47 -7.62 9.42 4.07
C ALA A 47 -6.25 9.15 3.42
N LYS A 48 -5.19 9.12 4.21
CA LYS A 48 -3.82 8.80 3.79
C LYS A 48 -3.65 7.40 3.19
N TYR A 49 -4.61 6.49 3.42
CA TYR A 49 -4.60 5.12 2.92
C TYR A 49 -5.49 4.91 1.68
N SER A 50 -6.15 5.95 1.16
CA SER A 50 -6.82 5.84 -0.13
C SER A 50 -5.81 5.51 -1.24
N PHE A 51 -6.26 4.84 -2.29
CA PHE A 51 -5.40 4.41 -3.38
C PHE A 51 -4.56 5.56 -3.96
N ASP A 52 -5.17 6.69 -4.25
CA ASP A 52 -4.48 7.85 -4.81
C ASP A 52 -3.42 8.42 -3.86
N ARG A 53 -3.71 8.46 -2.55
CA ARG A 53 -2.74 8.90 -1.54
C ARG A 53 -1.59 7.92 -1.39
N LEU A 54 -1.87 6.61 -1.38
CA LEU A 54 -0.83 5.59 -1.34
C LEU A 54 0.05 5.66 -2.60
N ARG A 55 -0.54 5.85 -3.79
CA ARG A 55 0.20 5.97 -5.05
C ARG A 55 1.10 7.22 -5.10
N GLN A 56 0.67 8.32 -4.50
CA GLN A 56 1.43 9.58 -4.40
C GLN A 56 2.41 9.60 -3.23
N GLY A 57 2.41 8.55 -2.39
CA GLY A 57 3.22 8.47 -1.19
C GLY A 57 4.72 8.47 -1.46
N ASP A 58 5.48 9.19 -0.65
CA ASP A 58 6.94 9.09 -0.64
C ASP A 58 7.37 8.07 0.42
N TYR A 59 7.86 6.92 -0.03
CA TYR A 59 8.30 5.81 0.82
C TYR A 59 9.81 5.77 1.01
N ARG A 60 10.52 6.85 0.71
CA ARG A 60 11.96 6.99 0.99
C ARG A 60 12.22 7.22 2.48
N GLY A 61 13.46 6.99 2.91
CA GLY A 61 13.87 7.22 4.29
C GLY A 61 13.60 6.05 5.24
N GLY A 62 13.19 4.90 4.72
CA GLY A 62 13.23 3.66 5.49
C GLY A 62 14.68 3.22 5.72
N ASN A 63 15.01 2.85 6.97
CA ASN A 63 16.31 2.28 7.34
C ASN A 63 16.14 0.79 7.66
N ILE A 64 16.98 -0.05 7.06
CA ILE A 64 16.96 -1.50 7.28
C ILE A 64 18.28 -1.96 7.88
N VAL A 65 18.20 -2.70 8.99
CA VAL A 65 19.36 -3.28 9.68
C VAL A 65 19.16 -4.78 9.79
N VAL A 66 20.20 -5.56 9.47
CA VAL A 66 20.18 -7.01 9.57
C VAL A 66 20.92 -7.47 10.81
N ASN A 67 20.34 -8.41 11.54
CA ASN A 67 20.93 -9.05 12.71
C ASN A 67 20.62 -10.57 12.66
N GLY A 68 21.59 -11.36 12.25
CA GLY A 68 21.41 -12.80 12.03
C GLY A 68 20.39 -13.09 10.92
N ASP A 69 19.38 -13.85 11.25
CA ASP A 69 18.28 -14.23 10.37
C ASP A 69 17.09 -13.26 10.42
N LYS A 70 17.24 -12.12 11.08
CA LYS A 70 16.23 -11.07 11.22
C LYS A 70 16.68 -9.76 10.60
N PHE A 71 15.72 -9.02 10.06
CA PHE A 71 15.91 -7.61 9.75
C PHE A 71 14.99 -6.75 10.60
N PHE A 72 15.36 -5.48 10.74
CA PHE A 72 14.55 -4.43 11.36
C PHE A 72 14.47 -3.26 10.39
N LEU A 73 13.25 -2.96 9.96
CA LEU A 73 12.93 -1.80 9.15
C LEU A 73 12.41 -0.70 10.05
N THR A 74 13.01 0.49 9.99
CA THR A 74 12.51 1.69 10.69
C THR A 74 12.04 2.71 9.67
N TYR A 75 10.80 3.18 9.79
CA TYR A 75 10.20 4.22 8.94
C TYR A 75 9.17 5.02 9.74
N ALA A 76 9.08 6.32 9.51
CA ALA A 76 8.10 7.21 10.14
C ALA A 76 7.98 7.02 11.68
N GLY A 77 9.11 6.76 12.36
CA GLY A 77 9.16 6.54 13.81
C GLY A 77 8.68 5.15 14.28
N LYS A 78 8.34 4.24 13.37
CA LYS A 78 7.92 2.86 13.66
C LYS A 78 9.02 1.88 13.28
N ARG A 79 9.14 0.79 14.05
CA ARG A 79 10.05 -0.32 13.78
C ARG A 79 9.27 -1.60 13.48
N VAL A 80 9.60 -2.24 12.37
CA VAL A 80 9.05 -3.53 11.94
C VAL A 80 10.16 -4.55 11.86
N SER A 81 10.01 -5.68 12.53
CA SER A 81 10.91 -6.84 12.40
C SER A 81 10.49 -7.73 11.24
N GLY A 82 11.36 -8.64 10.85
CA GLY A 82 11.04 -9.66 9.85
C GLY A 82 12.16 -10.68 9.71
N GLN A 83 11.86 -11.76 8.98
CA GLN A 83 12.84 -12.78 8.64
C GLN A 83 13.57 -12.41 7.35
N ILE A 84 14.88 -12.59 7.35
CA ILE A 84 15.73 -12.54 6.16
C ILE A 84 16.41 -13.89 5.95
N ASN A 85 16.46 -14.36 4.69
CA ASN A 85 17.33 -15.46 4.29
C ASN A 85 18.27 -14.93 3.22
N ILE A 86 19.57 -15.07 3.46
CA ILE A 86 20.62 -14.66 2.53
C ILE A 86 21.18 -15.93 1.90
N PRO A 87 21.22 -16.01 0.55
CA PRO A 87 21.82 -17.15 -0.13
C PRO A 87 23.30 -17.33 0.20
N GLN A 88 23.82 -18.53 -0.01
CA GLN A 88 25.26 -18.77 0.04
C GLN A 88 25.95 -18.19 -1.21
N GLY A 89 27.17 -17.72 -1.06
CA GLY A 89 27.98 -17.15 -2.14
C GLY A 89 28.16 -15.64 -2.06
N GLU A 90 28.63 -15.08 -3.16
CA GLU A 90 28.87 -13.63 -3.28
C GLU A 90 27.67 -12.98 -4.00
N GLY A 91 27.11 -11.93 -3.39
CA GLY A 91 26.05 -11.13 -4.00
C GLY A 91 26.55 -10.21 -5.13
N PRO A 92 25.71 -9.29 -5.65
CA PRO A 92 24.40 -8.97 -5.12
C PRO A 92 23.32 -9.96 -5.57
N PHE A 93 22.48 -10.39 -4.62
CA PHE A 93 21.40 -11.37 -4.86
C PHE A 93 20.10 -10.70 -5.31
N PRO A 94 19.33 -11.31 -6.23
CA PRO A 94 17.95 -10.94 -6.48
C PRO A 94 17.10 -11.10 -5.21
N VAL A 95 16.13 -10.22 -5.02
CA VAL A 95 15.35 -10.14 -3.78
C VAL A 95 13.91 -10.55 -4.02
N VAL A 96 13.36 -11.37 -3.12
CA VAL A 96 11.92 -11.66 -3.05
C VAL A 96 11.36 -11.14 -1.73
N VAL A 97 10.46 -10.16 -1.80
CA VAL A 97 9.69 -9.72 -0.63
C VAL A 97 8.48 -10.64 -0.48
N MET A 98 8.33 -11.22 0.71
CA MET A 98 7.35 -12.27 0.99
C MET A 98 6.26 -11.77 1.92
N LEU A 99 5.05 -11.66 1.39
CA LEU A 99 3.89 -11.10 2.07
C LEU A 99 2.97 -12.25 2.51
N ARG A 100 3.00 -12.57 3.82
CA ARG A 100 2.23 -13.67 4.39
C ARG A 100 0.74 -13.38 4.48
N GLY A 101 -0.05 -14.42 4.61
CA GLY A 101 -1.46 -14.38 4.98
C GLY A 101 -1.69 -13.99 6.44
N TYR A 102 -2.94 -14.13 6.89
CA TYR A 102 -3.30 -13.95 8.29
C TYR A 102 -2.72 -15.09 9.15
N VAL A 103 -2.28 -14.76 10.34
CA VAL A 103 -1.87 -15.68 11.39
C VAL A 103 -2.28 -15.07 12.73
N ASP A 104 -2.84 -15.85 13.63
CA ASP A 104 -3.19 -15.39 14.96
C ASP A 104 -1.94 -14.96 15.73
N LYS A 105 -2.06 -13.88 16.51
CA LYS A 105 -0.92 -13.29 17.22
C LYS A 105 -0.35 -14.23 18.27
N GLU A 106 -1.20 -15.00 18.92
CA GLU A 106 -0.86 -15.92 20.00
C GLU A 106 0.05 -17.07 19.56
N VAL A 107 -0.04 -17.45 18.28
CA VAL A 107 0.76 -18.55 17.71
C VAL A 107 1.82 -18.05 16.74
N TYR A 108 1.95 -16.72 16.57
CA TYR A 108 2.87 -16.16 15.61
C TYR A 108 4.31 -16.17 16.12
N GLU A 109 5.20 -16.66 15.28
CA GLU A 109 6.64 -16.48 15.37
C GLU A 109 7.17 -15.90 14.05
N THR A 110 8.28 -15.13 14.11
CA THR A 110 8.95 -14.58 12.93
C THR A 110 9.14 -15.65 11.85
N GLY A 111 8.64 -15.37 10.65
CA GLY A 111 8.70 -16.25 9.48
C GLY A 111 7.56 -17.27 9.36
N VAL A 112 6.61 -17.35 10.30
CA VAL A 112 5.41 -18.20 10.12
C VAL A 112 4.66 -17.76 8.87
N GLY A 113 4.26 -18.74 8.05
CA GLY A 113 3.56 -18.53 6.78
C GLY A 113 4.48 -18.31 5.57
N THR A 114 5.79 -18.03 5.78
CA THR A 114 6.75 -17.80 4.68
C THR A 114 7.98 -18.68 4.76
N ARG A 115 8.40 -19.11 5.95
CA ARG A 115 9.68 -19.76 6.25
C ARG A 115 10.05 -20.91 5.30
N LYS A 116 9.08 -21.78 4.98
CA LYS A 116 9.35 -22.94 4.12
C LYS A 116 9.66 -22.53 2.68
N VAL A 117 8.87 -21.64 2.10
CA VAL A 117 9.07 -21.13 0.74
C VAL A 117 10.33 -20.27 0.69
N ALA A 118 10.54 -19.40 1.69
CA ALA A 118 11.74 -18.56 1.83
C ALA A 118 13.03 -19.38 1.82
N ALA A 119 13.05 -20.53 2.55
CA ALA A 119 14.23 -21.41 2.57
C ALA A 119 14.54 -22.01 1.19
N VAL A 120 13.51 -22.44 0.44
CA VAL A 120 13.72 -22.97 -0.93
C VAL A 120 14.19 -21.87 -1.87
N LEU A 121 13.60 -20.67 -1.79
CA LEU A 121 14.04 -19.53 -2.62
C LEU A 121 15.50 -19.17 -2.31
N ALA A 122 15.91 -19.15 -1.03
CA ALA A 122 17.29 -18.86 -0.63
C ALA A 122 18.27 -19.93 -1.16
N GLN A 123 17.91 -21.22 -1.14
CA GLN A 123 18.70 -22.28 -1.74
C GLN A 123 18.85 -22.15 -3.26
N ASN A 124 17.93 -21.42 -3.91
CA ASN A 124 17.95 -21.12 -5.35
C ASN A 124 18.49 -19.73 -5.68
N GLY A 125 19.21 -19.09 -4.75
CA GLY A 125 19.97 -17.86 -4.99
C GLY A 125 19.17 -16.57 -4.79
N PHE A 126 17.98 -16.61 -4.19
CA PHE A 126 17.18 -15.42 -3.90
C PHE A 126 17.33 -14.99 -2.44
N MET A 127 17.69 -13.73 -2.19
CA MET A 127 17.53 -13.14 -0.87
C MET A 127 16.03 -12.94 -0.59
N THR A 128 15.54 -13.40 0.57
CA THR A 128 14.12 -13.25 0.92
C THR A 128 13.93 -12.35 2.11
N LEU A 129 12.92 -11.49 2.07
CA LEU A 129 12.54 -10.57 3.13
C LEU A 129 11.05 -10.74 3.46
N ALA A 130 10.75 -11.26 4.66
CA ALA A 130 9.39 -11.51 5.14
C ALA A 130 9.10 -10.64 6.37
N PRO A 131 8.35 -9.53 6.25
CA PRO A 131 8.03 -8.67 7.39
C PRO A 131 7.06 -9.36 8.36
N ASP A 132 7.29 -9.16 9.66
CA ASP A 132 6.38 -9.64 10.71
C ASP A 132 5.08 -8.83 10.75
N TRP A 133 5.09 -7.61 10.27
CA TRP A 133 4.09 -6.55 10.40
C TRP A 133 4.10 -5.89 11.79
N LEU A 134 3.53 -4.70 11.90
CA LEU A 134 3.27 -4.07 13.20
C LEU A 134 2.36 -4.97 14.04
N GLY A 135 2.59 -5.01 15.34
CA GLY A 135 1.88 -5.85 16.29
C GLY A 135 2.33 -7.33 16.32
N TYR A 136 3.35 -7.71 15.51
CA TYR A 136 3.84 -9.10 15.41
C TYR A 136 5.36 -9.16 15.62
N GLY A 137 5.83 -10.31 16.12
CA GLY A 137 7.26 -10.57 16.34
C GLY A 137 7.89 -9.54 17.27
N ALA A 138 9.00 -8.93 16.83
CA ALA A 138 9.69 -7.86 17.56
C ALA A 138 9.39 -6.46 16.99
N SER A 139 8.29 -6.32 16.26
CA SER A 139 7.80 -5.04 15.74
C SER A 139 7.15 -4.18 16.82
N ASP A 140 7.08 -2.88 16.58
CA ASP A 140 6.27 -1.98 17.38
C ASP A 140 4.77 -2.35 17.30
N PRO A 141 3.94 -1.90 18.26
CA PRO A 141 2.50 -2.12 18.24
C PRO A 141 1.85 -1.61 16.95
N GLU A 142 0.84 -2.31 16.48
CA GLU A 142 -0.04 -1.80 15.41
C GLU A 142 -1.00 -0.73 15.94
N SER A 143 -1.70 -0.04 15.04
CA SER A 143 -2.74 0.92 15.41
C SER A 143 -3.87 0.25 16.18
N ASN A 144 -4.46 0.98 17.14
CA ASN A 144 -5.68 0.56 17.83
C ASN A 144 -6.92 0.61 16.93
N ASP A 145 -6.86 1.35 15.82
CA ASP A 145 -7.89 1.30 14.78
C ASP A 145 -7.67 0.06 13.91
N ILE A 146 -8.65 -0.85 13.92
CA ILE A 146 -8.57 -2.15 13.23
C ILE A 146 -8.43 -2.02 11.71
N LEU A 147 -8.95 -0.95 11.10
CA LEU A 147 -8.81 -0.69 9.67
C LEU A 147 -7.46 -0.05 9.37
N GLU A 148 -7.00 0.88 10.21
CA GLU A 148 -5.67 1.44 10.08
C GLU A 148 -4.59 0.37 10.18
N ALA A 149 -4.65 -0.50 11.19
CA ALA A 149 -3.73 -1.63 11.36
C ALA A 149 -3.66 -2.54 10.11
N ARG A 150 -4.77 -2.62 9.36
CA ARG A 150 -4.83 -3.36 8.11
C ARG A 150 -4.16 -2.61 6.96
N PHE A 151 -4.45 -1.33 6.81
CA PHE A 151 -3.89 -0.49 5.75
C PHE A 151 -2.39 -0.22 5.92
N GLU A 152 -1.89 -0.13 7.16
CA GLU A 152 -0.47 0.06 7.48
C GLU A 152 0.43 -1.04 6.91
N LYS A 153 -0.08 -2.24 6.64
CA LYS A 153 0.70 -3.33 6.01
C LYS A 153 1.14 -2.97 4.60
N ILE A 154 0.31 -2.26 3.85
CA ILE A 154 0.66 -1.77 2.51
C ILE A 154 1.81 -0.76 2.59
N VAL A 155 1.70 0.18 3.52
CA VAL A 155 2.73 1.21 3.79
C VAL A 155 4.05 0.55 4.21
N THR A 156 4.00 -0.43 5.12
CA THR A 156 5.18 -1.20 5.53
C THR A 156 5.85 -1.89 4.35
N ALA A 157 5.07 -2.54 3.47
CA ALA A 157 5.61 -3.21 2.29
C ALA A 157 6.28 -2.22 1.33
N MET A 158 5.70 -1.05 1.12
CA MET A 158 6.29 -0.01 0.27
C MET A 158 7.60 0.55 0.84
N TYR A 159 7.67 0.82 2.15
CA TYR A 159 8.92 1.23 2.79
C TYR A 159 9.98 0.12 2.75
N LEU A 160 9.59 -1.14 2.94
CA LEU A 160 10.51 -2.27 2.83
C LEU A 160 11.11 -2.37 1.42
N ILE A 161 10.28 -2.29 0.38
CA ILE A 161 10.71 -2.32 -1.02
C ILE A 161 11.70 -1.20 -1.33
N LYS A 162 11.46 0.02 -0.83
CA LYS A 162 12.38 1.15 -1.01
C LYS A 162 13.67 1.01 -0.19
N ALA A 163 13.60 0.39 0.99
CA ALA A 163 14.76 0.18 1.85
C ALA A 163 15.75 -0.87 1.29
N ILE A 164 15.32 -1.74 0.37
CA ILE A 164 16.20 -2.72 -0.31
C ILE A 164 17.35 -2.02 -1.05
N ASP A 165 17.16 -0.80 -1.54
CA ASP A 165 18.21 -0.02 -2.21
C ASP A 165 19.44 0.22 -1.30
N TYR A 166 19.27 0.11 0.02
CA TYR A 166 20.32 0.30 1.03
C TYR A 166 20.76 -1.02 1.71
N LEU A 167 20.17 -2.16 1.29
CA LEU A 167 20.49 -3.45 1.90
C LEU A 167 21.77 -4.04 1.29
N PRO A 168 22.81 -4.34 2.09
CA PRO A 168 24.03 -4.96 1.58
C PRO A 168 23.74 -6.28 0.85
N ASN A 169 24.49 -6.52 -0.22
CA ASN A 169 24.41 -7.73 -1.05
C ASN A 169 23.03 -7.97 -1.72
N ALA A 170 22.11 -7.02 -1.69
CA ALA A 170 20.84 -7.08 -2.40
C ALA A 170 20.96 -6.42 -3.79
N ASN A 171 20.43 -7.06 -4.82
CA ASN A 171 20.23 -6.44 -6.12
C ASN A 171 18.82 -5.86 -6.18
N SER A 172 18.68 -4.59 -5.83
CA SER A 172 17.38 -3.90 -5.80
C SER A 172 16.74 -3.72 -7.18
N HIS A 173 17.49 -3.90 -8.27
CA HIS A 173 16.94 -3.92 -9.63
C HIS A 173 16.27 -5.26 -9.96
N LYS A 174 16.68 -6.36 -9.32
CA LYS A 174 16.12 -7.69 -9.45
C LYS A 174 15.22 -8.02 -8.27
N LEU A 175 14.04 -7.39 -8.25
CA LEU A 175 13.05 -7.50 -7.18
C LEU A 175 11.83 -8.28 -7.66
N ALA A 176 11.33 -9.21 -6.83
CA ALA A 176 10.07 -9.92 -7.02
C ALA A 176 9.23 -9.89 -5.74
N LEU A 177 7.93 -10.17 -5.87
CA LEU A 177 7.02 -10.37 -4.74
C LEU A 177 6.50 -11.80 -4.71
N TRP A 178 6.29 -12.30 -3.52
CA TRP A 178 5.52 -13.49 -3.23
C TRP A 178 4.42 -13.14 -2.24
N GLY A 179 3.17 -13.48 -2.54
CA GLY A 179 2.04 -13.15 -1.68
C GLY A 179 1.10 -14.33 -1.49
N HIS A 180 0.74 -14.66 -0.23
CA HIS A 180 -0.21 -15.71 0.11
C HIS A 180 -1.45 -15.14 0.79
N SER A 181 -2.64 -15.56 0.34
CA SER A 181 -3.90 -15.18 1.01
C SER A 181 -4.07 -13.66 1.11
N ASN A 182 -4.22 -13.11 2.32
CA ASN A 182 -4.23 -11.65 2.56
C ASN A 182 -2.93 -10.97 2.08
N GLY A 183 -1.78 -11.65 2.15
CA GLY A 183 -0.53 -11.16 1.57
C GLY A 183 -0.60 -11.00 0.06
N GLY A 184 -1.40 -11.82 -0.63
CA GLY A 184 -1.70 -11.65 -2.05
C GLY A 184 -2.48 -10.38 -2.34
N GLN A 185 -3.45 -9.99 -1.49
CA GLN A 185 -4.15 -8.71 -1.61
C GLN A 185 -3.19 -7.52 -1.40
N ILE A 186 -2.30 -7.62 -0.42
CA ILE A 186 -1.26 -6.60 -0.18
C ILE A 186 -0.35 -6.50 -1.41
N ALA A 187 0.10 -7.64 -1.97
CA ALA A 187 0.92 -7.66 -3.18
C ALA A 187 0.25 -6.99 -4.36
N LEU A 188 -1.01 -7.32 -4.66
CA LEU A 188 -1.80 -6.67 -5.72
C LEU A 188 -1.89 -5.15 -5.51
N THR A 189 -2.09 -4.71 -4.26
CA THR A 189 -2.14 -3.27 -3.96
C THR A 189 -0.77 -2.62 -4.16
N VAL A 190 0.31 -3.25 -3.69
CA VAL A 190 1.69 -2.78 -3.90
C VAL A 190 2.00 -2.64 -5.39
N LEU A 191 1.64 -3.62 -6.21
CA LEU A 191 1.83 -3.55 -7.67
C LEU A 191 1.07 -2.37 -8.28
N ALA A 192 -0.19 -2.17 -7.90
CA ALA A 192 -1.02 -1.12 -8.46
C ALA A 192 -0.54 0.30 -8.06
N ILE A 193 0.08 0.47 -6.88
CA ILE A 193 0.61 1.77 -6.43
C ILE A 193 2.09 1.98 -6.74
N SER A 194 2.84 0.89 -7.02
CA SER A 194 4.26 0.96 -7.35
C SER A 194 4.45 1.41 -8.79
N GLU A 195 5.50 2.20 -9.04
CA GLU A 195 5.93 2.55 -10.40
C GLU A 195 6.99 1.58 -10.93
N ARG A 196 7.35 0.55 -10.15
CA ARG A 196 8.37 -0.46 -10.50
C ARG A 196 7.70 -1.68 -11.10
N SER A 197 8.32 -2.24 -12.14
CA SER A 197 7.97 -3.57 -12.62
C SER A 197 8.48 -4.64 -11.64
N ILE A 198 7.56 -5.41 -11.03
CA ILE A 198 7.89 -6.39 -10.00
C ILE A 198 7.16 -7.70 -10.28
N PRO A 199 7.82 -8.69 -10.92
CA PRO A 199 7.25 -10.02 -11.12
C PRO A 199 6.72 -10.62 -9.80
N THR A 200 5.49 -11.16 -9.82
CA THR A 200 4.82 -11.55 -8.58
C THR A 200 4.18 -12.92 -8.68
N ALA A 201 4.48 -13.79 -7.71
CA ALA A 201 3.81 -15.07 -7.50
C ALA A 201 2.76 -14.95 -6.38
N LEU A 202 1.54 -15.38 -6.66
CA LEU A 202 0.40 -15.28 -5.73
C LEU A 202 -0.16 -16.68 -5.42
N TRP A 203 -0.29 -17.00 -4.15
CA TRP A 203 -0.90 -18.23 -3.66
C TRP A 203 -2.26 -17.92 -3.04
N ALA A 204 -3.33 -18.46 -3.62
CA ALA A 204 -4.70 -18.28 -3.14
C ALA A 204 -4.98 -16.84 -2.65
N PRO A 205 -4.79 -15.82 -3.51
CA PRO A 205 -4.86 -14.42 -3.10
C PRO A 205 -6.29 -14.01 -2.72
N VAL A 206 -6.43 -13.29 -1.60
CA VAL A 206 -7.68 -12.56 -1.32
C VAL A 206 -7.82 -11.46 -2.36
N SER A 207 -8.82 -11.57 -3.24
CA SER A 207 -8.97 -10.73 -4.43
C SER A 207 -10.32 -10.02 -4.55
N LYS A 208 -11.12 -10.07 -3.49
CA LYS A 208 -12.40 -9.36 -3.45
C LYS A 208 -12.24 -7.91 -2.99
N PRO A 209 -13.18 -7.02 -3.40
CA PRO A 209 -13.11 -5.61 -3.04
C PRO A 209 -13.23 -5.38 -1.53
N PHE A 210 -12.60 -4.32 -1.04
CA PHE A 210 -12.87 -3.79 0.30
C PHE A 210 -14.27 -3.13 0.29
N PRO A 211 -15.12 -3.30 1.32
CA PRO A 211 -14.85 -4.02 2.56
C PRO A 211 -15.25 -5.51 2.54
N TYR A 212 -15.80 -6.02 1.44
CA TYR A 212 -16.24 -7.42 1.37
C TYR A 212 -15.11 -8.40 1.71
N SER A 213 -13.88 -8.15 1.25
CA SER A 213 -12.70 -8.98 1.48
C SER A 213 -12.35 -9.19 2.96
N ILE A 214 -12.81 -8.31 3.85
CA ILE A 214 -12.61 -8.45 5.30
C ILE A 214 -13.88 -8.93 6.01
N LEU A 215 -15.04 -8.54 5.52
CA LEU A 215 -16.33 -8.95 6.12
C LEU A 215 -16.63 -10.42 5.88
N TYR A 216 -16.10 -11.01 4.80
CA TYR A 216 -16.28 -12.44 4.48
C TYR A 216 -15.84 -13.37 5.61
N TYR A 217 -14.76 -13.02 6.33
CA TYR A 217 -14.21 -13.80 7.43
C TYR A 217 -14.76 -13.40 8.81
N SER A 218 -15.69 -12.46 8.86
CA SER A 218 -16.09 -11.85 10.12
C SER A 218 -16.96 -12.76 10.99
N ASP A 219 -17.66 -13.73 10.41
CA ASP A 219 -18.52 -14.66 11.16
C ASP A 219 -17.72 -15.66 12.00
N ASP A 220 -16.46 -15.93 11.60
CA ASP A 220 -15.55 -16.86 12.29
C ASP A 220 -14.83 -16.20 13.47
N LEU A 221 -14.98 -14.89 13.67
CA LEU A 221 -14.38 -14.18 14.79
C LEU A 221 -15.17 -14.43 16.09
N ASP A 222 -14.48 -14.41 17.25
CA ASP A 222 -15.06 -14.66 18.59
C ASP A 222 -16.29 -13.78 18.88
N ASP A 223 -16.26 -12.52 18.44
CA ASP A 223 -17.36 -11.56 18.57
C ASP A 223 -18.38 -11.66 17.43
N ARG A 224 -18.25 -12.65 16.54
CA ARG A 224 -18.99 -12.82 15.29
C ARG A 224 -18.95 -11.57 14.42
N GLY A 225 -17.78 -10.91 14.39
CA GLY A 225 -17.50 -9.76 13.55
C GLY A 225 -18.19 -8.46 13.96
N LYS A 226 -18.70 -8.33 15.17
CA LYS A 226 -19.38 -7.10 15.62
C LYS A 226 -18.46 -5.90 15.57
N MET A 227 -17.21 -6.04 16.03
CA MET A 227 -16.22 -4.97 16.01
C MET A 227 -15.87 -4.54 14.59
N ILE A 228 -15.55 -5.48 13.70
CA ILE A 228 -15.15 -5.16 12.35
C ILE A 228 -16.30 -4.58 11.52
N ARG A 229 -17.54 -5.10 11.68
CA ARG A 229 -18.73 -4.53 11.03
C ARG A 229 -19.02 -3.12 11.48
N LYS A 230 -18.85 -2.85 12.79
CA LYS A 230 -18.97 -1.47 13.32
C LYS A 230 -17.90 -0.57 12.72
N ALA A 231 -16.64 -1.00 12.69
CA ALA A 231 -15.55 -0.21 12.14
C ALA A 231 -15.77 0.11 10.65
N VAL A 232 -16.25 -0.86 9.86
CA VAL A 232 -16.60 -0.64 8.45
C VAL A 232 -17.77 0.34 8.31
N ALA A 233 -18.85 0.19 9.11
CA ALA A 233 -19.98 1.12 9.06
C ALA A 233 -19.58 2.56 9.48
N ASP A 234 -18.69 2.70 10.46
CA ASP A 234 -18.13 3.99 10.85
C ASP A 234 -17.25 4.58 9.74
N PHE A 235 -16.46 3.74 9.09
CA PHE A 235 -15.62 4.12 7.95
C PHE A 235 -16.44 4.65 6.76
N GLU A 236 -17.48 3.91 6.35
CA GLU A 236 -18.29 4.26 5.18
C GLU A 236 -19.10 5.56 5.37
N ARG A 237 -19.25 6.07 6.59
CA ARG A 237 -19.81 7.42 6.82
C ARG A 237 -18.86 8.53 6.40
N ASP A 238 -17.56 8.26 6.45
CA ASP A 238 -16.53 9.25 6.28
C ASP A 238 -15.74 9.09 4.99
N TYR A 239 -15.67 7.88 4.43
CA TYR A 239 -14.83 7.54 3.30
C TYR A 239 -15.62 6.74 2.26
N ASN A 240 -15.25 6.87 1.00
CA ASN A 240 -15.73 6.00 -0.06
C ASN A 240 -14.89 4.71 -0.08
N ALA A 241 -15.50 3.56 0.17
CA ALA A 241 -14.82 2.26 0.20
C ALA A 241 -14.14 1.89 -1.13
N ASP A 242 -14.65 2.38 -2.26
CA ASP A 242 -14.08 2.15 -3.58
C ASP A 242 -12.65 2.71 -3.71
N ASP A 243 -12.35 3.81 -3.01
CA ASP A 243 -11.03 4.44 -3.03
C ASP A 243 -9.97 3.62 -2.27
N TYR A 244 -10.38 2.56 -1.54
CA TYR A 244 -9.53 1.66 -0.77
C TYR A 244 -9.53 0.23 -1.32
N SER A 245 -10.21 0.02 -2.45
CA SER A 245 -10.38 -1.29 -3.06
C SER A 245 -9.47 -1.46 -4.28
N VAL A 246 -8.43 -2.29 -4.17
CA VAL A 246 -7.48 -2.52 -5.28
C VAL A 246 -8.14 -3.05 -6.55
N THR A 247 -9.32 -3.68 -6.44
CA THR A 247 -10.06 -4.21 -7.59
C THR A 247 -10.42 -3.13 -8.62
N ASN A 248 -10.57 -1.88 -8.20
CA ASN A 248 -10.85 -0.75 -9.08
C ASN A 248 -9.60 -0.23 -9.81
N TYR A 249 -8.41 -0.71 -9.43
CA TYR A 249 -7.12 -0.18 -9.85
C TYR A 249 -6.22 -1.23 -10.52
N TYR A 250 -6.74 -2.40 -10.90
CA TYR A 250 -5.98 -3.46 -11.59
C TYR A 250 -5.34 -3.01 -12.90
N HIS A 251 -5.88 -1.97 -13.55
CA HIS A 251 -5.33 -1.40 -14.78
C HIS A 251 -3.94 -0.75 -14.62
N TYR A 252 -3.49 -0.52 -13.37
CA TYR A 252 -2.13 -0.09 -13.08
C TYR A 252 -1.13 -1.26 -12.99
N ILE A 253 -1.60 -2.50 -12.86
CA ILE A 253 -0.75 -3.70 -12.79
C ILE A 253 -0.36 -4.08 -14.22
N LYS A 254 0.95 -4.17 -14.48
CA LYS A 254 1.50 -4.48 -15.81
C LYS A 254 2.57 -5.56 -15.78
N GLU A 255 2.97 -5.98 -14.60
CA GLU A 255 4.06 -6.91 -14.35
C GLU A 255 3.59 -8.36 -14.57
N PRO A 256 4.53 -9.30 -14.91
CA PRO A 256 4.19 -10.70 -14.97
C PRO A 256 3.63 -11.23 -13.65
N LEU A 257 2.49 -11.90 -13.74
CA LEU A 257 1.86 -12.55 -12.59
C LEU A 257 1.76 -14.05 -12.76
N GLN A 258 2.13 -14.79 -11.71
CA GLN A 258 1.87 -16.22 -11.59
C GLN A 258 0.91 -16.45 -10.42
N ILE A 259 -0.23 -17.08 -10.68
CA ILE A 259 -1.28 -17.31 -9.68
C ILE A 259 -1.47 -18.80 -9.49
N HIS A 260 -1.52 -19.24 -8.23
CA HIS A 260 -1.74 -20.61 -7.81
C HIS A 260 -2.99 -20.73 -6.96
N GLN A 261 -3.85 -21.72 -7.25
CA GLN A 261 -5.09 -21.96 -6.51
C GLN A 261 -5.38 -23.43 -6.35
N GLY A 262 -5.65 -23.83 -5.11
CA GLY A 262 -6.14 -25.17 -4.79
C GLY A 262 -7.67 -25.28 -5.00
N THR A 263 -8.14 -26.45 -5.43
CA THR A 263 -9.61 -26.66 -5.57
C THR A 263 -10.28 -27.07 -4.26
N ALA A 264 -9.52 -27.48 -3.24
CA ALA A 264 -10.00 -27.80 -1.91
C ALA A 264 -9.64 -26.70 -0.89
N ASP A 265 -9.41 -25.49 -1.38
CA ASP A 265 -9.17 -24.31 -0.54
C ASP A 265 -10.49 -23.85 0.11
N GLU A 266 -10.59 -24.01 1.44
CA GLU A 266 -11.74 -23.63 2.25
C GLU A 266 -11.65 -22.18 2.74
N ALA A 267 -10.44 -21.58 2.75
CA ALA A 267 -10.23 -20.23 3.23
C ALA A 267 -10.44 -19.16 2.14
N VAL A 268 -9.93 -19.42 0.92
CA VAL A 268 -10.13 -18.53 -0.24
C VAL A 268 -10.78 -19.33 -1.36
N PRO A 269 -12.07 -19.14 -1.63
CA PRO A 269 -12.77 -19.87 -2.68
C PRO A 269 -12.08 -19.73 -4.04
N LYS A 270 -11.93 -20.86 -4.76
CA LYS A 270 -11.31 -20.88 -6.10
C LYS A 270 -11.92 -19.84 -7.05
N THR A 271 -13.22 -19.61 -6.96
CA THR A 271 -13.94 -18.61 -7.75
C THR A 271 -13.41 -17.19 -7.60
N TRP A 272 -12.71 -16.89 -6.49
CA TRP A 272 -12.07 -15.59 -6.32
C TRP A 272 -10.83 -15.44 -7.20
N SER A 273 -10.01 -16.48 -7.29
CA SER A 273 -8.87 -16.48 -8.20
C SER A 273 -9.31 -16.57 -9.66
N ASP A 274 -10.36 -17.32 -9.98
CA ASP A 274 -10.94 -17.36 -11.33
C ASP A 274 -11.36 -15.95 -11.78
N GLN A 275 -12.12 -15.23 -10.94
CA GLN A 275 -12.55 -13.87 -11.21
C GLN A 275 -11.38 -12.90 -11.32
N LEU A 276 -10.39 -13.00 -10.41
CA LEU A 276 -9.18 -12.18 -10.46
C LEU A 276 -8.47 -12.31 -11.81
N VAL A 277 -8.30 -13.55 -12.29
CA VAL A 277 -7.65 -13.82 -13.58
C VAL A 277 -8.44 -13.23 -14.74
N GLU A 278 -9.77 -13.35 -14.72
CA GLU A 278 -10.64 -12.73 -15.73
C GLU A 278 -10.52 -11.21 -15.74
N ASP A 279 -10.53 -10.57 -14.55
CA ASP A 279 -10.45 -9.12 -14.42
C ASP A 279 -9.07 -8.61 -14.89
N LEU A 280 -8.00 -9.27 -14.46
CA LEU A 280 -6.64 -8.91 -14.85
C LEU A 280 -6.39 -9.11 -16.36
N LYS A 281 -6.91 -10.17 -16.98
CA LYS A 281 -6.80 -10.41 -18.44
C LYS A 281 -7.42 -9.32 -19.30
N ARG A 282 -8.31 -8.50 -18.76
CA ARG A 282 -8.88 -7.34 -19.46
C ARG A 282 -7.91 -6.17 -19.55
N VAL A 283 -6.92 -6.12 -18.67
CA VAL A 283 -6.01 -4.96 -18.52
C VAL A 283 -4.53 -5.31 -18.73
N MET A 284 -4.17 -6.60 -18.67
CA MET A 284 -2.81 -7.09 -18.87
C MET A 284 -2.80 -8.49 -19.52
N THR A 285 -1.66 -8.88 -20.09
CA THR A 285 -1.53 -10.13 -20.85
C THR A 285 -0.61 -11.17 -20.23
N ASP A 286 0.37 -10.77 -19.41
CA ASP A 286 1.37 -11.67 -18.85
C ASP A 286 0.91 -12.27 -17.51
N ILE A 287 -0.10 -13.17 -17.59
CA ILE A 287 -0.66 -13.87 -16.45
C ILE A 287 -0.60 -15.38 -16.70
N THR A 288 0.02 -16.09 -15.76
CA THR A 288 -0.02 -17.56 -15.71
C THR A 288 -0.89 -17.98 -14.52
N TYR A 289 -1.86 -18.85 -14.75
CA TYR A 289 -2.77 -19.36 -13.72
C TYR A 289 -2.72 -20.87 -13.65
N TYR A 290 -2.38 -21.40 -12.47
CA TYR A 290 -2.35 -22.83 -12.18
C TYR A 290 -3.41 -23.21 -11.16
N VAL A 291 -4.19 -24.24 -11.49
CA VAL A 291 -5.18 -24.83 -10.59
C VAL A 291 -4.71 -26.22 -10.19
N TYR A 292 -4.75 -26.53 -8.90
CA TYR A 292 -4.30 -27.79 -8.32
C TYR A 292 -5.47 -28.55 -7.73
N THR A 293 -5.83 -29.66 -8.36
CA THR A 293 -6.95 -30.50 -7.92
C THR A 293 -6.65 -31.11 -6.54
N GLY A 294 -7.55 -30.93 -5.59
CA GLY A 294 -7.45 -31.43 -4.22
C GLY A 294 -6.45 -30.69 -3.32
N ALA A 295 -5.79 -29.64 -3.82
CA ALA A 295 -4.90 -28.85 -2.97
C ALA A 295 -5.68 -27.90 -2.07
N ASP A 296 -5.21 -27.79 -0.82
CA ASP A 296 -5.74 -26.90 0.23
C ASP A 296 -5.24 -25.45 0.08
N HIS A 297 -5.57 -24.60 1.03
CA HIS A 297 -5.14 -23.20 1.10
C HIS A 297 -3.62 -23.02 1.10
N ASN A 298 -2.87 -23.99 1.64
CA ASN A 298 -1.42 -24.00 1.71
C ASN A 298 -0.77 -24.80 0.56
N MET A 299 -1.54 -25.10 -0.48
CA MET A 299 -1.13 -25.84 -1.69
C MET A 299 -0.77 -27.31 -1.43
N ASN A 300 -1.12 -27.94 -0.30
CA ASN A 300 -0.88 -29.37 -0.10
C ASN A 300 -1.97 -30.21 -0.84
N PRO A 301 -1.62 -31.31 -1.50
CA PRO A 301 -0.30 -31.94 -1.57
C PRO A 301 0.60 -31.42 -2.71
N ALA A 302 0.19 -30.40 -3.46
CA ALA A 302 0.90 -29.90 -4.63
C ALA A 302 2.09 -28.97 -4.28
N TRP A 303 2.38 -28.73 -3.01
CA TRP A 303 3.31 -27.72 -2.49
C TRP A 303 4.67 -27.72 -3.22
N ASN A 304 5.30 -28.88 -3.39
CA ASN A 304 6.60 -28.98 -4.08
C ASN A 304 6.53 -28.50 -5.54
N THR A 305 5.46 -28.84 -6.25
CA THR A 305 5.23 -28.39 -7.64
C THR A 305 5.02 -26.90 -7.71
N VAL A 306 4.27 -26.33 -6.76
CA VAL A 306 4.00 -24.90 -6.71
C VAL A 306 5.29 -24.12 -6.48
N VAL A 307 6.08 -24.50 -5.47
CA VAL A 307 7.35 -23.81 -5.17
C VAL A 307 8.35 -23.94 -6.31
N ALA A 308 8.44 -25.11 -6.96
CA ALA A 308 9.31 -25.27 -8.14
C ALA A 308 8.92 -24.34 -9.30
N ARG A 309 7.61 -24.11 -9.49
CA ARG A 309 7.10 -23.15 -10.47
C ARG A 309 7.43 -21.71 -10.09
N ASP A 310 7.33 -21.35 -8.81
CA ASP A 310 7.75 -20.02 -8.34
C ASP A 310 9.21 -19.75 -8.59
N VAL A 311 10.09 -20.72 -8.26
CA VAL A 311 11.54 -20.61 -8.53
C VAL A 311 11.80 -20.39 -10.02
N ALA A 312 11.20 -21.21 -10.89
CA ALA A 312 11.36 -21.09 -12.34
C ALA A 312 10.84 -19.74 -12.86
N PHE A 313 9.68 -19.30 -12.38
CA PHE A 313 9.07 -18.02 -12.75
C PHE A 313 9.96 -16.84 -12.36
N PHE A 314 10.50 -16.82 -11.14
CA PHE A 314 11.37 -15.73 -10.68
C PHE A 314 12.70 -15.72 -11.45
N ILE A 315 13.31 -16.89 -11.72
CA ILE A 315 14.52 -16.98 -12.54
C ILE A 315 14.26 -16.41 -13.93
N ASP A 316 13.20 -16.83 -14.60
CA ASP A 316 12.88 -16.39 -15.95
C ASP A 316 12.55 -14.90 -15.99
N SER A 317 11.67 -14.44 -15.10
CA SER A 317 11.22 -13.04 -15.08
C SER A 317 12.35 -12.08 -14.72
N LEU A 318 13.19 -12.39 -13.71
CA LEU A 318 14.26 -11.48 -13.28
C LEU A 318 15.50 -11.52 -14.19
N ASN A 319 15.58 -12.46 -15.11
CA ASN A 319 16.62 -12.47 -16.16
C ASN A 319 16.23 -11.66 -17.41
N ARG A 320 14.98 -11.24 -17.51
CA ARG A 320 14.51 -10.33 -18.59
C ARG A 320 14.83 -8.85 -18.29
N PHE A 321 15.20 -8.54 -17.05
CA PHE A 321 15.63 -7.25 -16.56
C PHE A 321 17.13 -7.30 -16.17
#